data_518d38ae1880eac35ae91603ac9a05e2
#
_entry.id   518d38ae1880eac35ae91603ac9a05e2
#
_cell.length_a   1.000
_cell.length_b   1.000
_cell.length_c   1.000
_cell.angle_alpha   90.00
_cell.angle_beta   90.00
_cell.angle_gamma   90.00
#
_symmetry.space_group_name_H-M   'P 1'
#
loop_
_entity.id
_entity.type
_entity.pdbx_description
1 polymer ?
#
loop_
_entity_poly.entity_id
_entity_poly.type
_entity_poly.pdbx_seq_one_letter_code
_entity_poly.pdbx_strand_id
1 'polypeptide(L)'
;IVKDKLLTGFDAPVAGVLYLDKSIQQHSLLQAIARVNRVYKGKDFGLIVDYWGVFGKLNKAIDMYEDAESGMNDFDKADIDGAIFGPVDEKNKLAEAYANLIAMFDAVKDSPSSDDWQKSLADEKRRKEFYNRLKEFANLLNLALSNRDIFVEVGFELIEKYRKEYLFYRKLKDSVMMRYDDEVDLSKYEQGIKNLIDTFVNATDITTVVKPVSIGDEKAMKKLLEHMDSNESRADAIKTRIESKLKQIRYDDPLLFEEFSSKIKKTIDLYNETRDADAYLESMKIMADDFRNGITSQDYPSQIANDSDSKAFYGAILTQLKKNAAIQITSDTEELIAQYSFKIKEVISDNAKRDWKHNEVVHKAMHRSLDDCLFDMFEEMGVVIDKSNIDMLDLIIDETMKVAVARY
;
A
#
# COMPACT_ATOMS: atom_id res chain seq x y z
N ILE A 1 22.48 37.75 12.03
CA ILE A 1 21.59 38.34 13.04
C ILE A 1 21.01 39.63 12.43
N VAL A 2 19.70 39.74 12.40
CA VAL A 2 18.98 40.89 11.86
C VAL A 2 17.91 41.39 12.82
N LYS A 3 17.64 42.67 12.82
CA LYS A 3 16.57 43.30 13.60
C LYS A 3 15.55 43.88 12.62
N ASP A 4 14.41 43.19 12.44
CA ASP A 4 13.24 43.57 11.64
C ASP A 4 13.45 43.76 10.12
N LYS A 5 14.70 43.80 9.63
CA LYS A 5 15.01 44.17 8.26
C LYS A 5 14.66 43.14 7.18
N LEU A 6 14.46 41.87 7.53
CA LEU A 6 14.22 40.79 6.58
C LEU A 6 12.79 40.21 6.65
N LEU A 7 11.91 40.85 7.39
CA LEU A 7 10.51 40.42 7.53
C LEU A 7 9.69 40.75 6.28
N THR A 8 10.06 41.80 5.55
CA THR A 8 9.41 42.20 4.29
C THR A 8 10.43 42.31 3.18
N GLY A 9 10.04 41.88 1.96
CA GLY A 9 10.87 42.06 0.77
C GLY A 9 12.08 41.12 0.61
N PHE A 10 12.36 40.24 1.57
CA PHE A 10 13.46 39.27 1.48
C PHE A 10 12.96 37.91 1.05
N ASP A 11 13.53 37.37 -0.01
CA ASP A 11 13.22 36.03 -0.53
C ASP A 11 14.44 35.12 -0.42
N ALA A 12 14.37 34.12 0.45
CA ALA A 12 15.40 33.11 0.64
C ALA A 12 14.76 31.75 0.89
N PRO A 13 14.33 31.05 -0.16
CA PRO A 13 13.71 29.72 -0.03
C PRO A 13 14.61 28.68 0.67
N VAL A 14 15.94 28.87 0.57
CA VAL A 14 16.95 28.03 1.23
C VAL A 14 16.98 28.18 2.76
N ALA A 15 16.41 29.28 3.33
CA ALA A 15 16.40 29.48 4.76
C ALA A 15 15.57 28.40 5.46
N GLY A 16 16.23 27.54 6.24
CA GLY A 16 15.62 26.38 6.90
C GLY A 16 15.29 26.61 8.36
N VAL A 17 15.98 27.54 9.05
CA VAL A 17 15.81 27.77 10.49
C VAL A 17 15.68 29.26 10.78
N LEU A 18 14.68 29.63 11.61
CA LEU A 18 14.49 30.97 12.15
C LEU A 18 14.63 30.92 13.68
N TYR A 19 15.57 31.69 14.21
CA TYR A 19 15.74 31.88 15.66
C TYR A 19 15.06 33.19 16.10
N LEU A 20 14.06 33.09 16.96
CA LEU A 20 13.33 34.22 17.51
C LEU A 20 13.95 34.61 18.88
N ASP A 21 14.83 35.62 18.89
CA ASP A 21 15.49 36.14 20.09
C ASP A 21 14.92 37.49 20.49
N LYS A 22 13.62 37.75 20.23
CA LYS A 22 12.87 38.91 20.69
C LYS A 22 11.37 38.67 20.58
N SER A 23 10.59 39.42 21.35
CA SER A 23 9.14 39.45 21.18
C SER A 23 8.77 40.07 19.82
N ILE A 24 8.09 39.30 18.97
CA ILE A 24 7.57 39.74 17.67
C ILE A 24 6.05 39.87 17.77
N GLN A 25 5.48 40.95 17.19
CA GLN A 25 4.04 41.13 17.14
C GLN A 25 3.40 40.18 16.08
N GLN A 26 2.14 39.85 16.29
CA GLN A 26 1.36 38.85 15.59
C GLN A 26 1.57 38.82 14.06
N HIS A 27 1.35 39.93 13.37
CA HIS A 27 1.50 40.00 11.90
C HIS A 27 2.95 39.77 11.45
N SER A 28 3.92 40.34 12.17
CA SER A 28 5.34 40.16 11.87
C SER A 28 5.82 38.74 12.14
N LEU A 29 5.19 38.03 13.08
CA LEU A 29 5.49 36.61 13.35
C LEU A 29 5.05 35.71 12.19
N LEU A 30 3.82 35.89 11.68
CA LEU A 30 3.34 35.15 10.52
C LEU A 30 4.21 35.39 9.27
N GLN A 31 4.64 36.66 9.06
CA GLN A 31 5.57 36.97 7.99
C GLN A 31 6.94 36.29 8.15
N ALA A 32 7.43 36.19 9.38
CA ALA A 32 8.68 35.48 9.67
C ALA A 32 8.59 33.98 9.43
N ILE A 33 7.47 33.35 9.83
CA ILE A 33 7.15 31.95 9.60
C ILE A 33 7.12 31.67 8.09
N ALA A 34 6.39 32.48 7.32
CA ALA A 34 6.29 32.36 5.86
C ALA A 34 7.66 32.36 5.15
N ARG A 35 8.66 33.02 5.72
CA ARG A 35 10.01 33.10 5.12
C ARG A 35 10.78 31.79 5.20
N VAL A 36 10.63 31.05 6.28
CA VAL A 36 11.31 29.77 6.47
C VAL A 36 10.46 28.57 6.02
N ASN A 37 9.16 28.76 5.79
CA ASN A 37 8.26 27.68 5.35
C ASN A 37 8.09 27.61 3.82
N ARG A 38 9.04 28.13 3.04
CA ARG A 38 9.02 28.01 1.59
C ARG A 38 9.61 26.70 1.12
N VAL A 39 8.97 26.11 0.11
CA VAL A 39 9.45 24.87 -0.52
C VAL A 39 10.77 25.13 -1.26
N TYR A 40 11.76 24.28 -1.01
CA TYR A 40 13.06 24.31 -1.68
C TYR A 40 13.59 22.89 -1.83
N LYS A 41 14.41 22.65 -2.86
CA LYS A 41 14.96 21.32 -3.13
C LYS A 41 15.77 20.80 -1.95
N GLY A 42 15.29 19.69 -1.34
CA GLY A 42 15.91 19.06 -0.15
C GLY A 42 15.49 19.68 1.18
N LYS A 43 14.44 20.49 1.20
CA LYS A 43 13.86 21.08 2.40
C LYS A 43 12.35 20.83 2.42
N ASP A 44 11.90 20.07 3.40
CA ASP A 44 10.49 19.67 3.54
C ASP A 44 9.70 20.57 4.50
N PHE A 45 10.38 21.30 5.39
CA PHE A 45 9.77 22.23 6.35
C PHE A 45 10.75 23.33 6.81
N GLY A 46 10.21 24.42 7.39
CA GLY A 46 10.96 25.42 8.11
C GLY A 46 10.94 25.18 9.62
N LEU A 47 12.08 25.25 10.28
CA LEU A 47 12.19 25.15 11.74
C LEU A 47 12.22 26.53 12.36
N ILE A 48 11.47 26.71 13.46
CA ILE A 48 11.49 27.94 14.25
C ILE A 48 11.90 27.63 15.68
N VAL A 49 12.91 28.34 16.17
CA VAL A 49 13.38 28.22 17.54
C VAL A 49 12.99 29.51 18.27
N ASP A 50 12.08 29.41 19.22
CA ASP A 50 11.50 30.53 19.95
C ASP A 50 12.06 30.59 21.37
N TYR A 51 12.90 31.60 21.63
CA TYR A 51 13.48 31.87 22.97
C TYR A 51 12.59 32.71 23.88
N TRP A 52 11.49 33.27 23.34
CA TRP A 52 10.62 34.20 24.06
C TRP A 52 9.22 33.69 24.38
N GLY A 53 8.91 32.44 23.95
CA GLY A 53 7.58 31.87 24.14
C GLY A 53 6.48 32.63 23.38
N VAL A 54 6.81 33.17 22.21
CA VAL A 54 5.89 33.96 21.38
C VAL A 54 4.79 33.07 20.79
N PHE A 55 5.06 31.80 20.61
CA PHE A 55 4.12 30.83 20.06
C PHE A 55 2.87 30.61 20.89
N GLY A 56 2.94 30.74 22.24
CA GLY A 56 1.74 30.68 23.07
C GLY A 56 0.71 31.77 22.77
N LYS A 57 1.12 32.82 22.02
CA LYS A 57 0.25 33.90 21.55
C LYS A 57 -0.19 33.73 20.10
N LEU A 58 0.36 32.77 19.37
CA LEU A 58 0.11 32.58 17.93
C LEU A 58 -1.30 32.03 17.66
N ASN A 59 -1.79 31.10 18.48
CA ASN A 59 -3.17 30.60 18.36
C ASN A 59 -4.19 31.78 18.47
N LYS A 60 -3.97 32.69 19.41
CA LYS A 60 -4.81 33.90 19.50
C LYS A 60 -4.67 34.83 18.28
N ALA A 61 -3.50 34.85 17.64
CA ALA A 61 -3.28 35.64 16.45
C ALA A 61 -3.97 35.02 15.22
N ILE A 62 -3.98 33.70 15.09
CA ILE A 62 -4.65 32.96 14.03
C ILE A 62 -6.17 33.11 14.14
N ASP A 63 -6.73 32.94 15.35
CA ASP A 63 -8.15 33.13 15.62
C ASP A 63 -8.65 34.53 15.28
N MET A 64 -7.80 35.55 15.51
CA MET A 64 -8.12 36.95 15.15
C MET A 64 -8.04 37.25 13.65
N TYR A 65 -7.31 36.44 12.87
CA TYR A 65 -7.21 36.56 11.41
C TYR A 65 -8.35 35.87 10.68
N GLU A 66 -8.97 34.86 11.28
CA GLU A 66 -10.17 34.19 10.72
C GLU A 66 -11.38 35.13 10.69
N ASP A 67 -11.47 36.10 11.59
CA ASP A 67 -12.56 37.09 11.65
C ASP A 67 -12.38 38.29 10.70
N ALA A 68 -11.22 38.45 10.08
CA ALA A 68 -10.96 39.52 9.13
C ALA A 68 -10.93 38.96 7.70
N GLU A 69 -11.93 39.30 6.91
CA GLU A 69 -12.05 39.07 5.44
C GLU A 69 -10.90 39.69 4.61
N SER A 70 -9.66 39.46 4.97
CA SER A 70 -8.52 40.00 4.22
C SER A 70 -7.62 38.91 3.69
N GLY A 71 -7.85 38.55 2.45
CA GLY A 71 -6.97 38.20 1.33
C GLY A 71 -5.59 37.60 1.55
N MET A 72 -5.36 36.78 2.59
CA MET A 72 -4.15 35.98 2.74
C MET A 72 -4.51 34.48 2.57
N ASN A 73 -4.78 34.09 1.33
CA ASN A 73 -5.08 32.71 0.93
C ASN A 73 -3.85 31.78 0.90
N ASP A 74 -2.70 32.16 1.47
CA ASP A 74 -1.45 31.39 1.35
C ASP A 74 -1.16 30.48 2.55
N PHE A 75 -2.04 30.41 3.57
CA PHE A 75 -1.85 29.54 4.73
C PHE A 75 -3.12 28.74 5.04
N ASP A 76 -2.99 27.42 4.97
CA ASP A 76 -4.02 26.54 5.51
C ASP A 76 -3.81 26.38 7.03
N LYS A 77 -4.88 26.53 7.82
CA LYS A 77 -4.87 26.35 9.29
C LYS A 77 -4.31 24.98 9.66
N ALA A 78 -4.58 23.97 8.85
CA ALA A 78 -4.06 22.61 9.01
C ALA A 78 -2.52 22.53 8.96
N ASP A 79 -1.86 23.45 8.23
CA ASP A 79 -0.40 23.51 8.14
C ASP A 79 0.25 24.10 9.41
N ILE A 80 -0.53 24.85 10.19
CA ILE A 80 -0.06 25.55 11.40
C ILE A 80 -0.50 24.79 12.67
N ASP A 81 -1.69 24.24 12.72
CA ASP A 81 -2.23 23.49 13.86
C ASP A 81 -1.37 22.26 14.24
N GLY A 82 -0.59 21.72 13.29
CA GLY A 82 0.38 20.66 13.54
C GLY A 82 1.76 21.13 14.06
N ALA A 83 2.02 22.45 14.12
CA ALA A 83 3.37 22.98 14.32
C ALA A 83 3.60 23.69 15.67
N ILE A 84 2.56 23.88 16.50
CA ILE A 84 2.65 24.67 17.75
C ILE A 84 2.27 23.84 18.95
N PHE A 85 3.25 23.50 19.76
CA PHE A 85 3.10 22.57 20.87
C PHE A 85 3.72 23.14 22.17
N GLY A 86 2.96 23.08 23.28
CA GLY A 86 3.47 23.35 24.61
C GLY A 86 4.05 22.08 25.26
N PRO A 87 5.08 22.15 26.12
CA PRO A 87 5.77 20.99 26.69
C PRO A 87 4.85 20.00 27.43
N VAL A 88 3.81 20.47 28.09
CA VAL A 88 2.88 19.63 28.87
C VAL A 88 1.90 18.89 27.96
N ASP A 89 1.41 19.55 26.90
CA ASP A 89 0.52 18.93 25.94
C ASP A 89 1.24 17.85 25.16
N GLU A 90 2.50 18.03 24.84
CA GLU A 90 3.33 17.08 24.11
C GLU A 90 3.62 15.80 24.89
N LYS A 91 3.88 15.91 26.21
CA LYS A 91 4.00 14.75 27.09
C LYS A 91 2.74 13.89 27.05
N ASN A 92 1.56 14.54 27.13
CA ASN A 92 0.28 13.83 27.10
C ASN A 92 0.02 13.19 25.74
N LYS A 93 0.30 13.89 24.64
CA LYS A 93 0.19 13.35 23.29
C LYS A 93 1.13 12.16 23.06
N LEU A 94 2.39 12.24 23.52
CA LEU A 94 3.33 11.13 23.43
C LEU A 94 2.85 9.91 24.20
N ALA A 95 2.32 10.10 25.41
CA ALA A 95 1.76 9.01 26.22
C ALA A 95 0.52 8.41 25.57
N GLU A 96 -0.35 9.23 24.99
CA GLU A 96 -1.55 8.78 24.26
C GLU A 96 -1.19 8.02 22.99
N ALA A 97 -0.26 8.54 22.18
CA ALA A 97 0.20 7.86 20.97
C ALA A 97 0.81 6.50 21.29
N TYR A 98 1.60 6.40 22.36
CA TYR A 98 2.12 5.13 22.84
C TYR A 98 0.99 4.19 23.29
N ALA A 99 0.04 4.68 24.09
CA ALA A 99 -1.11 3.86 24.54
C ALA A 99 -1.94 3.35 23.36
N ASN A 100 -2.20 4.20 22.37
CA ASN A 100 -2.91 3.83 21.14
C ASN A 100 -2.17 2.78 20.32
N LEU A 101 -0.82 2.84 20.26
CA LEU A 101 0.01 1.87 19.57
C LEU A 101 -0.06 0.50 20.27
N ILE A 102 0.18 0.45 21.59
CA ILE A 102 0.20 -0.82 22.34
C ILE A 102 -1.17 -1.50 22.40
N ALA A 103 -2.26 -0.74 22.44
CA ALA A 103 -3.63 -1.28 22.46
C ALA A 103 -3.95 -2.15 21.22
N MET A 104 -3.25 -1.95 20.12
CA MET A 104 -3.39 -2.81 18.93
C MET A 104 -2.97 -4.26 19.19
N PHE A 105 -2.13 -4.48 20.18
CA PHE A 105 -1.48 -5.77 20.44
C PHE A 105 -1.95 -6.44 21.74
N ASP A 106 -3.01 -5.98 22.36
CA ASP A 106 -3.52 -6.54 23.64
C ASP A 106 -3.75 -8.07 23.58
N ALA A 107 -4.16 -8.59 22.43
CA ALA A 107 -4.38 -10.02 22.25
C ALA A 107 -3.10 -10.87 22.17
N VAL A 108 -1.95 -10.25 21.86
CA VAL A 108 -0.68 -10.96 21.60
C VAL A 108 0.48 -10.45 22.44
N LYS A 109 0.26 -9.45 23.31
CA LYS A 109 1.32 -8.82 24.12
C LYS A 109 2.13 -9.76 25.00
N ASP A 110 1.51 -10.87 25.45
CA ASP A 110 2.13 -11.86 26.31
C ASP A 110 2.68 -13.06 25.51
N SER A 111 2.54 -13.08 24.19
CA SER A 111 3.09 -14.13 23.35
C SER A 111 4.59 -13.97 23.17
N PRO A 112 5.39 -15.03 23.43
CA PRO A 112 6.81 -15.02 23.16
C PRO A 112 7.14 -15.21 21.66
N SER A 113 6.12 -15.53 20.84
CA SER A 113 6.29 -15.85 19.43
C SER A 113 6.25 -14.59 18.56
N SER A 114 7.32 -14.33 17.83
CA SER A 114 7.37 -13.27 16.81
C SER A 114 6.29 -13.46 15.74
N ASP A 115 5.94 -14.70 15.41
CA ASP A 115 4.89 -15.04 14.43
C ASP A 115 3.51 -14.58 14.87
N ASP A 116 3.16 -14.70 16.14
CA ASP A 116 1.84 -14.26 16.64
C ASP A 116 1.66 -12.74 16.49
N TRP A 117 2.72 -11.99 16.76
CA TRP A 117 2.73 -10.54 16.55
C TRP A 117 2.56 -10.18 15.08
N GLN A 118 3.27 -10.86 14.18
CA GLN A 118 3.15 -10.64 12.74
C GLN A 118 1.76 -11.04 12.22
N LYS A 119 1.21 -12.20 12.66
CA LYS A 119 -0.12 -12.68 12.30
C LYS A 119 -1.24 -11.75 12.76
N SER A 120 -1.08 -11.11 13.92
CA SER A 120 -2.06 -10.12 14.40
C SER A 120 -2.23 -8.95 13.42
N LEU A 121 -1.27 -8.75 12.52
CA LEU A 121 -1.23 -7.74 11.46
C LEU A 121 -1.50 -8.34 10.06
N ALA A 122 -2.13 -9.52 9.93
CA ALA A 122 -2.42 -10.14 8.65
C ALA A 122 -3.42 -9.33 7.79
N ASP A 123 -4.32 -8.60 8.41
CA ASP A 123 -5.25 -7.70 7.72
C ASP A 123 -4.57 -6.41 7.25
N GLU A 124 -4.72 -6.06 5.96
CA GLU A 124 -4.06 -4.91 5.34
C GLU A 124 -4.45 -3.57 5.99
N LYS A 125 -5.74 -3.40 6.37
CA LYS A 125 -6.21 -2.16 7.02
C LYS A 125 -5.57 -2.02 8.39
N ARG A 126 -5.49 -3.14 9.14
CA ARG A 126 -4.85 -3.16 10.45
C ARG A 126 -3.35 -2.89 10.34
N ARG A 127 -2.66 -3.38 9.30
CA ARG A 127 -1.25 -3.05 9.02
C ARG A 127 -1.05 -1.56 8.75
N LYS A 128 -1.89 -0.97 7.88
CA LYS A 128 -1.84 0.47 7.59
C LYS A 128 -2.06 1.32 8.84
N GLU A 129 -3.01 0.92 9.69
CA GLU A 129 -3.25 1.56 10.97
C GLU A 129 -2.02 1.46 11.90
N PHE A 130 -1.41 0.28 12.00
CA PHE A 130 -0.18 0.08 12.76
C PHE A 130 0.95 1.00 12.28
N TYR A 131 1.17 1.08 10.97
CA TYR A 131 2.22 1.94 10.41
C TYR A 131 1.96 3.42 10.71
N ASN A 132 0.73 3.87 10.64
CA ASN A 132 0.35 5.25 10.95
C ASN A 132 0.56 5.55 12.45
N ARG A 133 0.11 4.68 13.35
CA ARG A 133 0.29 4.86 14.80
C ARG A 133 1.76 4.81 15.20
N LEU A 134 2.55 3.90 14.62
CA LEU A 134 3.99 3.85 14.86
C LEU A 134 4.70 5.11 14.36
N LYS A 135 4.28 5.65 13.22
CA LYS A 135 4.80 6.91 12.67
C LYS A 135 4.48 8.10 13.60
N GLU A 136 3.25 8.19 14.06
CA GLU A 136 2.82 9.23 15.01
C GLU A 136 3.64 9.17 16.31
N PHE A 137 3.73 7.99 16.92
CA PHE A 137 4.54 7.77 18.12
C PHE A 137 6.02 8.13 17.88
N ALA A 138 6.59 7.74 16.75
CA ALA A 138 7.97 8.06 16.39
C ALA A 138 8.21 9.57 16.27
N ASN A 139 7.28 10.30 15.64
CA ASN A 139 7.38 11.75 15.47
C ASN A 139 7.35 12.48 16.83
N LEU A 140 6.44 12.07 17.72
CA LEU A 140 6.33 12.65 19.06
C LEU A 140 7.52 12.30 19.96
N LEU A 141 8.02 11.06 19.86
CA LEU A 141 9.25 10.65 20.56
C LEU A 141 10.47 11.44 20.07
N ASN A 142 10.58 11.66 18.75
CA ASN A 142 11.62 12.48 18.16
C ASN A 142 11.56 13.93 18.63
N LEU A 143 10.35 14.50 18.71
CA LEU A 143 10.13 15.83 19.25
C LEU A 143 10.58 15.91 20.73
N ALA A 144 10.24 14.92 21.55
CA ALA A 144 10.64 14.86 22.95
C ALA A 144 12.18 14.72 23.10
N LEU A 145 12.83 13.98 22.21
CA LEU A 145 14.31 13.83 22.21
C LEU A 145 15.02 15.11 21.74
N SER A 146 14.38 15.88 20.87
CA SER A 146 14.95 17.12 20.29
C SER A 146 14.71 18.36 21.13
N ASN A 147 13.73 18.32 22.04
CA ASN A 147 13.34 19.45 22.87
C ASN A 147 13.64 19.17 24.34
N ARG A 148 14.57 19.97 24.92
CA ARG A 148 15.02 19.77 26.29
C ARG A 148 13.87 19.88 27.31
N ASP A 149 12.94 20.80 27.12
CA ASP A 149 11.86 21.04 28.08
C ASP A 149 10.86 19.86 28.06
N ILE A 150 10.52 19.35 26.89
CA ILE A 150 9.69 18.14 26.75
C ILE A 150 10.43 16.92 27.32
N PHE A 151 11.73 16.78 27.03
CA PHE A 151 12.55 15.69 27.54
C PHE A 151 12.56 15.65 29.08
N VAL A 152 12.76 16.81 29.72
CA VAL A 152 12.75 16.93 31.18
C VAL A 152 11.36 16.64 31.75
N GLU A 153 10.31 17.12 31.10
CA GLU A 153 8.92 16.91 31.52
C GLU A 153 8.50 15.43 31.39
N VAL A 154 8.90 14.73 30.33
CA VAL A 154 8.66 13.29 30.15
C VAL A 154 9.48 12.46 31.15
N GLY A 155 10.73 12.83 31.34
CA GLY A 155 11.69 12.15 32.22
C GLY A 155 12.50 11.05 31.55
N PHE A 156 13.76 10.93 31.97
CA PHE A 156 14.74 10.03 31.36
C PHE A 156 14.29 8.55 31.31
N GLU A 157 13.74 8.04 32.41
CA GLU A 157 13.34 6.60 32.48
C GLU A 157 12.22 6.27 31.48
N LEU A 158 11.26 7.17 31.31
CA LEU A 158 10.14 6.99 30.39
C LEU A 158 10.60 7.12 28.93
N ILE A 159 11.49 8.06 28.66
CA ILE A 159 12.11 8.20 27.33
C ILE A 159 12.89 6.92 26.96
N GLU A 160 13.67 6.37 27.88
CA GLU A 160 14.41 5.12 27.63
C GLU A 160 13.48 3.92 27.40
N LYS A 161 12.36 3.85 28.12
CA LYS A 161 11.31 2.87 27.86
C LYS A 161 10.76 3.04 26.44
N TYR A 162 10.33 4.25 26.07
CA TYR A 162 9.75 4.53 24.76
C TYR A 162 10.71 4.25 23.60
N ARG A 163 12.02 4.50 23.79
CA ARG A 163 13.04 4.16 22.79
C ARG A 163 13.14 2.64 22.56
N LYS A 164 13.16 1.84 23.65
CA LYS A 164 13.19 0.37 23.54
C LYS A 164 11.94 -0.16 22.85
N GLU A 165 10.77 0.36 23.21
CA GLU A 165 9.49 0.00 22.60
C GLU A 165 9.46 0.39 21.10
N TYR A 166 9.92 1.58 20.76
CA TYR A 166 10.01 1.99 19.35
C TYR A 166 10.90 1.05 18.54
N LEU A 167 12.07 0.66 19.05
CA LEU A 167 12.95 -0.28 18.36
C LEU A 167 12.32 -1.65 18.17
N PHE A 168 11.55 -2.12 19.15
CA PHE A 168 10.79 -3.37 19.05
C PHE A 168 9.73 -3.27 17.93
N TYR A 169 8.86 -2.25 17.97
CA TYR A 169 7.81 -2.08 16.96
C TYR A 169 8.36 -1.79 15.57
N ARG A 170 9.51 -1.13 15.46
CA ARG A 170 10.21 -0.95 14.19
C ARG A 170 10.65 -2.29 13.60
N LYS A 171 11.30 -3.15 14.39
CA LYS A 171 11.67 -4.50 13.94
C LYS A 171 10.45 -5.32 13.54
N LEU A 172 9.38 -5.24 14.32
CA LEU A 172 8.10 -5.87 13.97
C LEU A 172 7.58 -5.37 12.62
N LYS A 173 7.57 -4.05 12.40
CA LYS A 173 7.19 -3.45 11.13
C LYS A 173 8.01 -4.01 9.97
N ASP A 174 9.34 -4.03 10.10
CA ASP A 174 10.24 -4.53 9.05
C ASP A 174 9.94 -6.00 8.72
N SER A 175 9.73 -6.85 9.74
CA SER A 175 9.34 -8.27 9.55
C SER A 175 7.97 -8.42 8.88
N VAL A 176 7.01 -7.59 9.26
CA VAL A 176 5.65 -7.58 8.67
C VAL A 176 5.68 -7.12 7.22
N MET A 177 6.45 -6.09 6.89
CA MET A 177 6.65 -5.63 5.51
C MET A 177 7.29 -6.72 4.65
N MET A 178 8.28 -7.46 5.17
CA MET A 178 8.88 -8.59 4.46
C MET A 178 7.87 -9.72 4.21
N ARG A 179 7.04 -10.02 5.22
CA ARG A 179 6.06 -11.11 5.15
C ARG A 179 4.93 -10.82 4.17
N TYR A 180 4.40 -9.60 4.18
CA TYR A 180 3.20 -9.21 3.43
C TYR A 180 3.47 -8.34 2.20
N ASP A 181 4.74 -8.13 1.84
CA ASP A 181 5.18 -7.35 0.67
C ASP A 181 4.56 -5.95 0.59
N ASP A 182 4.41 -5.30 1.75
CA ASP A 182 3.84 -3.97 1.81
C ASP A 182 4.84 -2.92 1.27
N GLU A 183 4.44 -2.17 0.28
CA GLU A 183 5.16 -0.99 -0.19
C GLU A 183 4.76 0.22 0.67
N VAL A 184 5.57 0.58 1.63
CA VAL A 184 5.40 1.84 2.36
C VAL A 184 6.61 2.73 2.10
N ASP A 185 6.41 3.80 1.35
CA ASP A 185 7.45 4.82 1.14
C ASP A 185 7.66 5.65 2.41
N LEU A 186 8.53 5.15 3.27
CA LEU A 186 8.93 5.83 4.51
C LEU A 186 10.30 6.50 4.40
N SER A 187 10.94 6.45 3.23
CA SER A 187 12.31 6.93 3.03
C SER A 187 12.53 8.38 3.46
N LYS A 188 11.50 9.22 3.36
CA LYS A 188 11.55 10.64 3.74
C LYS A 188 11.59 10.89 5.26
N TYR A 189 11.01 9.98 6.06
CA TYR A 189 10.89 10.17 7.50
C TYR A 189 11.96 9.40 8.29
N GLU A 190 12.44 8.29 7.77
CA GLU A 190 13.45 7.45 8.42
C GLU A 190 14.81 8.12 8.55
N GLN A 191 15.19 8.97 7.59
CA GLN A 191 16.48 9.65 7.60
C GLN A 191 16.62 10.60 8.82
N GLY A 192 15.55 11.34 9.16
CA GLY A 192 15.56 12.25 10.32
C GLY A 192 15.61 11.49 11.65
N ILE A 193 14.79 10.47 11.80
CA ILE A 193 14.72 9.65 13.02
C ILE A 193 16.01 8.83 13.18
N LYS A 194 16.55 8.28 12.09
CA LYS A 194 17.80 7.52 12.09
C LYS A 194 18.97 8.37 12.57
N ASN A 195 19.12 9.58 12.05
CA ASN A 195 20.20 10.47 12.42
C ASN A 195 20.17 10.85 13.92
N LEU A 196 18.98 10.97 14.51
CA LEU A 196 18.82 11.29 15.93
C LEU A 196 19.04 10.07 16.84
N ILE A 197 18.54 8.91 16.43
CA ILE A 197 18.80 7.66 17.17
C ILE A 197 20.29 7.30 17.09
N ASP A 198 20.92 7.42 15.93
CA ASP A 198 22.35 7.10 15.73
C ASP A 198 23.27 8.09 16.50
N THR A 199 22.81 9.32 16.73
CA THR A 199 23.56 10.31 17.53
C THR A 199 23.55 9.97 19.03
N PHE A 200 22.51 9.28 19.52
CA PHE A 200 22.35 8.91 20.94
C PHE A 200 22.63 7.44 21.25
N VAL A 201 22.83 6.61 20.24
CA VAL A 201 23.12 5.16 20.38
C VAL A 201 24.31 4.82 19.50
N ASN A 202 25.34 4.21 20.07
CA ASN A 202 26.32 3.44 19.31
C ASN A 202 25.62 2.17 18.78
N ALA A 203 24.80 2.33 17.74
CA ALA A 203 24.04 1.26 17.14
C ALA A 203 24.86 0.61 16.04
N THR A 204 25.31 -0.60 16.29
CA THR A 204 26.02 -1.47 15.36
C THR A 204 25.11 -2.18 14.35
N ASP A 205 23.81 -1.94 14.35
CA ASP A 205 22.87 -2.58 13.44
C ASP A 205 22.29 -1.59 12.42
N ILE A 206 22.89 -1.58 11.24
CA ILE A 206 22.35 -0.91 10.04
C ILE A 206 21.23 -1.81 9.50
N THR A 207 19.99 -1.46 9.77
CA THR A 207 18.86 -2.14 9.13
C THR A 207 18.79 -1.68 7.65
N THR A 208 19.07 -2.58 6.76
CA THR A 208 18.95 -2.34 5.31
C THR A 208 17.47 -2.16 4.98
N VAL A 209 17.11 -1.04 4.36
CA VAL A 209 15.77 -0.85 3.78
C VAL A 209 15.55 -1.94 2.75
N VAL A 210 14.62 -2.85 3.02
CA VAL A 210 14.33 -3.96 2.12
C VAL A 210 13.56 -3.40 0.94
N LYS A 211 14.21 -3.39 -0.24
CA LYS A 211 13.52 -3.08 -1.50
C LYS A 211 12.48 -4.17 -1.79
N PRO A 212 11.35 -3.83 -2.42
CA PRO A 212 10.40 -4.84 -2.87
C PRO A 212 11.10 -5.93 -3.67
N VAL A 213 10.94 -7.18 -3.27
CA VAL A 213 11.58 -8.33 -3.90
C VAL A 213 10.57 -9.01 -4.81
N SER A 214 10.83 -9.00 -6.12
CA SER A 214 10.00 -9.67 -7.10
C SER A 214 10.12 -11.19 -6.96
N ILE A 215 9.01 -11.91 -7.14
CA ILE A 215 8.98 -13.39 -7.19
C ILE A 215 9.89 -13.93 -8.31
N GLY A 216 10.14 -13.16 -9.36
CA GLY A 216 11.03 -13.52 -10.47
C GLY A 216 12.52 -13.43 -10.14
N ASP A 217 12.91 -12.74 -9.07
CA ASP A 217 14.32 -12.63 -8.64
C ASP A 217 14.63 -13.71 -7.57
N GLU A 218 15.08 -14.87 -8.02
CA GLU A 218 15.38 -16.01 -7.16
C GLU A 218 16.46 -15.70 -6.11
N LYS A 219 17.49 -14.91 -6.49
CA LYS A 219 18.58 -14.59 -5.57
C LYS A 219 18.13 -13.65 -4.46
N ALA A 220 17.32 -12.66 -4.81
CA ALA A 220 16.75 -11.74 -3.85
C ALA A 220 15.71 -12.44 -2.95
N MET A 221 14.89 -13.34 -3.51
CA MET A 221 13.96 -14.18 -2.75
C MET A 221 14.69 -15.07 -1.74
N LYS A 222 15.76 -15.74 -2.15
CA LYS A 222 16.54 -16.59 -1.23
C LYS A 222 17.09 -15.78 -0.05
N LYS A 223 17.70 -14.62 -0.32
CA LYS A 223 18.19 -13.72 0.73
C LYS A 223 17.07 -13.25 1.67
N LEU A 224 15.91 -12.90 1.11
CA LEU A 224 14.76 -12.49 1.90
C LEU A 224 14.33 -13.59 2.88
N LEU A 225 14.21 -14.83 2.39
CA LEU A 225 13.76 -15.97 3.20
C LEU A 225 14.78 -16.36 4.29
N GLU A 226 16.09 -16.12 4.07
CA GLU A 226 17.14 -16.34 5.08
C GLU A 226 16.99 -15.41 6.30
N HIS A 227 16.37 -14.24 6.14
CA HIS A 227 16.15 -13.27 7.23
C HIS A 227 14.83 -13.48 8.00
N MET A 228 14.07 -14.52 7.67
CA MET A 228 12.78 -14.81 8.32
C MET A 228 12.92 -15.92 9.35
N ASP A 229 12.27 -15.73 10.51
CA ASP A 229 12.46 -16.57 11.68
C ASP A 229 11.76 -17.93 11.57
N SER A 230 10.62 -18.02 10.86
CA SER A 230 9.82 -19.25 10.77
C SER A 230 9.51 -19.71 9.35
N ASN A 231 9.25 -21.01 9.18
CA ASN A 231 8.84 -21.56 7.89
C ASN A 231 7.46 -21.08 7.46
N GLU A 232 6.58 -20.77 8.40
CA GLU A 232 5.29 -20.15 8.11
C GLU A 232 5.45 -18.74 7.55
N SER A 233 6.28 -17.88 8.16
CA SER A 233 6.51 -16.52 7.64
C SER A 233 7.20 -16.53 6.28
N ARG A 234 8.08 -17.51 6.02
CA ARG A 234 8.69 -17.73 4.70
C ARG A 234 7.66 -18.11 3.64
N ALA A 235 6.73 -19.02 3.97
CA ALA A 235 5.65 -19.43 3.08
C ALA A 235 4.71 -18.27 2.77
N ASP A 236 4.31 -17.49 3.78
CA ASP A 236 3.47 -16.30 3.62
C ASP A 236 4.14 -15.24 2.75
N ALA A 237 5.45 -15.06 2.87
CA ALA A 237 6.19 -14.13 2.04
C ALA A 237 6.19 -14.53 0.55
N ILE A 238 6.32 -15.83 0.25
CA ILE A 238 6.21 -16.35 -1.11
C ILE A 238 4.79 -16.16 -1.62
N LYS A 239 3.78 -16.59 -0.84
CA LYS A 239 2.35 -16.44 -1.16
C LYS A 239 2.00 -15.01 -1.55
N THR A 240 2.33 -14.05 -0.69
CA THR A 240 1.98 -12.64 -0.89
C THR A 240 2.57 -12.09 -2.20
N ARG A 241 3.78 -12.50 -2.57
CA ARG A 241 4.42 -12.07 -3.82
C ARG A 241 3.80 -12.71 -5.05
N ILE A 242 3.39 -13.99 -4.97
CA ILE A 242 2.60 -14.61 -6.03
C ILE A 242 1.27 -13.88 -6.17
N GLU A 243 0.54 -13.65 -5.08
CA GLU A 243 -0.75 -12.94 -5.09
C GLU A 243 -0.63 -11.51 -5.65
N SER A 244 0.41 -10.78 -5.27
CA SER A 244 0.70 -9.43 -5.78
C SER A 244 0.90 -9.46 -7.30
N LYS A 245 1.69 -10.41 -7.78
CA LYS A 245 1.93 -10.56 -9.22
C LYS A 245 0.69 -11.05 -9.98
N LEU A 246 -0.08 -11.96 -9.40
CA LEU A 246 -1.35 -12.43 -9.95
C LEU A 246 -2.35 -11.27 -10.14
N LYS A 247 -2.46 -10.37 -9.16
CA LYS A 247 -3.32 -9.18 -9.28
C LYS A 247 -2.94 -8.31 -10.49
N GLN A 248 -1.64 -8.20 -10.80
CA GLN A 248 -1.15 -7.41 -11.95
C GLN A 248 -1.52 -8.06 -13.28
N ILE A 249 -1.48 -9.40 -13.36
CA ILE A 249 -1.72 -10.13 -14.61
C ILE A 249 -3.15 -10.66 -14.76
N ARG A 250 -4.04 -10.33 -13.82
CA ARG A 250 -5.41 -10.86 -13.76
C ARG A 250 -6.17 -10.76 -15.09
N TYR A 251 -6.02 -9.64 -15.79
CA TYR A 251 -6.70 -9.38 -17.05
C TYR A 251 -5.82 -9.67 -18.28
N ASP A 252 -4.54 -9.95 -18.07
CA ASP A 252 -3.64 -10.38 -19.12
C ASP A 252 -3.70 -11.88 -19.33
N ASP A 253 -3.84 -12.64 -18.23
CA ASP A 253 -3.98 -14.08 -18.23
C ASP A 253 -4.96 -14.55 -17.14
N PRO A 254 -6.29 -14.48 -17.40
CA PRO A 254 -7.30 -14.88 -16.42
C PRO A 254 -7.25 -16.38 -16.04
N LEU A 255 -6.78 -17.25 -16.93
CA LEU A 255 -6.62 -18.68 -16.62
C LEU A 255 -5.50 -18.91 -15.62
N LEU A 256 -4.34 -18.31 -15.84
CA LEU A 256 -3.22 -18.39 -14.91
C LEU A 256 -3.62 -17.83 -13.55
N PHE A 257 -4.31 -16.69 -13.53
CA PHE A 257 -4.81 -16.08 -12.31
C PHE A 257 -5.72 -17.03 -11.52
N GLU A 258 -6.71 -17.65 -12.16
CA GLU A 258 -7.68 -18.52 -11.50
C GLU A 258 -7.02 -19.82 -11.00
N GLU A 259 -6.13 -20.41 -11.81
CA GLU A 259 -5.41 -21.63 -11.44
C GLU A 259 -4.56 -21.43 -10.20
N PHE A 260 -3.70 -20.41 -10.21
CA PHE A 260 -2.82 -20.15 -9.07
C PHE A 260 -3.59 -19.65 -7.84
N SER A 261 -4.64 -18.85 -8.02
CA SER A 261 -5.51 -18.44 -6.90
C SER A 261 -6.18 -19.66 -6.25
N SER A 262 -6.65 -20.62 -7.03
CA SER A 262 -7.21 -21.88 -6.53
C SER A 262 -6.17 -22.75 -5.82
N LYS A 263 -4.96 -22.88 -6.39
CA LYS A 263 -3.84 -23.62 -5.78
C LYS A 263 -3.44 -23.00 -4.44
N ILE A 264 -3.30 -21.68 -4.36
CA ILE A 264 -3.00 -20.95 -3.13
C ILE A 264 -4.07 -21.22 -2.07
N LYS A 265 -5.36 -21.08 -2.44
CA LYS A 265 -6.46 -21.32 -1.52
C LYS A 265 -6.43 -22.75 -0.95
N LYS A 266 -6.30 -23.76 -1.80
CA LYS A 266 -6.20 -25.18 -1.36
C LYS A 266 -5.03 -25.41 -0.42
N THR A 267 -3.87 -24.80 -0.70
CA THR A 267 -2.68 -24.92 0.15
C THR A 267 -2.87 -24.26 1.50
N ILE A 268 -3.56 -23.11 1.56
CA ILE A 268 -3.92 -22.43 2.81
C ILE A 268 -4.92 -23.27 3.62
N ASP A 269 -5.95 -23.82 2.96
CA ASP A 269 -6.95 -24.65 3.61
C ASP A 269 -6.28 -25.89 4.25
N LEU A 270 -5.40 -26.58 3.49
CA LEU A 270 -4.63 -27.71 4.01
C LEU A 270 -3.73 -27.32 5.17
N TYR A 271 -3.04 -26.17 5.09
CA TYR A 271 -2.23 -25.67 6.21
C TYR A 271 -3.08 -25.38 7.43
N ASN A 272 -4.27 -24.81 7.27
CA ASN A 272 -5.19 -24.53 8.38
C ASN A 272 -5.67 -25.79 9.09
N GLU A 273 -5.80 -26.91 8.36
CA GLU A 273 -6.16 -28.22 8.90
C GLU A 273 -4.99 -28.92 9.59
N THR A 274 -3.82 -28.90 8.97
CA THR A 274 -2.66 -29.70 9.42
C THR A 274 -1.71 -28.97 10.36
N ARG A 275 -1.63 -27.64 10.22
CA ARG A 275 -0.65 -26.75 10.88
C ARG A 275 0.81 -27.15 10.61
N ASP A 276 1.07 -27.84 9.51
CA ASP A 276 2.40 -28.23 9.07
C ASP A 276 3.06 -27.10 8.26
N ALA A 277 3.90 -26.33 8.94
CA ALA A 277 4.60 -25.18 8.34
C ALA A 277 5.68 -25.62 7.32
N ASP A 278 6.26 -26.79 7.46
CA ASP A 278 7.27 -27.31 6.53
C ASP A 278 6.62 -27.70 5.21
N ALA A 279 5.51 -28.45 5.26
CA ALA A 279 4.73 -28.80 4.07
C ALA A 279 4.15 -27.54 3.38
N TYR A 280 3.72 -26.56 4.17
CA TYR A 280 3.24 -25.28 3.65
C TYR A 280 4.33 -24.52 2.89
N LEU A 281 5.53 -24.40 3.46
CA LEU A 281 6.66 -23.73 2.82
C LEU A 281 7.07 -24.45 1.53
N GLU A 282 7.15 -25.78 1.55
CA GLU A 282 7.55 -26.56 0.38
C GLU A 282 6.53 -26.41 -0.77
N SER A 283 5.25 -26.47 -0.43
CA SER A 283 4.17 -26.25 -1.42
C SER A 283 4.25 -24.86 -2.05
N MET A 284 4.55 -23.81 -1.25
CA MET A 284 4.70 -22.46 -1.76
C MET A 284 5.95 -22.28 -2.62
N LYS A 285 7.06 -22.96 -2.32
CA LYS A 285 8.26 -22.96 -3.17
C LYS A 285 8.00 -23.58 -4.52
N ILE A 286 7.39 -24.78 -4.55
CA ILE A 286 7.01 -25.45 -5.79
C ILE A 286 6.11 -24.54 -6.62
N MET A 287 5.11 -23.92 -5.99
CA MET A 287 4.20 -23.01 -6.67
C MET A 287 4.92 -21.76 -7.22
N ALA A 288 5.92 -21.23 -6.50
CA ALA A 288 6.72 -20.11 -6.99
C ALA A 288 7.57 -20.49 -8.21
N ASP A 289 8.09 -21.71 -8.24
CA ASP A 289 8.86 -22.23 -9.38
C ASP A 289 7.94 -22.44 -10.60
N ASP A 290 6.79 -23.08 -10.42
CA ASP A 290 5.78 -23.23 -11.46
C ASP A 290 5.35 -21.88 -12.03
N PHE A 291 5.07 -20.92 -11.15
CA PHE A 291 4.66 -19.57 -11.55
C PHE A 291 5.75 -18.84 -12.36
N ARG A 292 7.01 -18.93 -11.94
CA ARG A 292 8.15 -18.34 -12.67
C ARG A 292 8.35 -18.94 -14.04
N ASN A 293 8.15 -20.24 -14.16
CA ASN A 293 8.32 -21.00 -15.40
C ASN A 293 7.08 -20.91 -16.32
N GLY A 294 6.00 -20.24 -15.86
CA GLY A 294 4.74 -20.17 -16.61
C GLY A 294 4.06 -21.53 -16.79
N ILE A 295 4.32 -22.46 -15.85
CA ILE A 295 3.75 -23.81 -15.91
C ILE A 295 2.29 -23.75 -15.46
N THR A 296 1.40 -23.99 -16.41
CA THR A 296 -0.04 -24.13 -16.17
C THR A 296 -0.45 -25.59 -16.39
N SER A 297 -1.55 -25.98 -15.78
CA SER A 297 -2.15 -27.31 -16.00
C SER A 297 -2.85 -27.42 -17.36
N GLN A 298 -2.96 -26.31 -18.07
CA GLN A 298 -3.71 -26.24 -19.32
C GLN A 298 -2.94 -25.46 -20.39
N ASP A 299 -2.74 -26.09 -21.56
CA ASP A 299 -2.20 -25.42 -22.74
C ASP A 299 -3.30 -24.61 -23.44
N TYR A 300 -2.95 -23.46 -23.99
CA TYR A 300 -3.85 -22.69 -24.83
C TYR A 300 -4.00 -23.39 -26.20
N PRO A 301 -5.21 -23.40 -26.81
CA PRO A 301 -5.39 -23.87 -28.18
C PRO A 301 -4.38 -23.20 -29.12
N SER A 302 -3.80 -23.99 -30.03
CA SER A 302 -2.72 -23.54 -30.93
C SER A 302 -3.12 -22.32 -31.76
N GLN A 303 -4.40 -22.16 -32.05
CA GLN A 303 -4.97 -21.04 -32.81
C GLN A 303 -4.73 -19.69 -32.13
N ILE A 304 -4.80 -19.62 -30.80
CA ILE A 304 -4.62 -18.39 -30.01
C ILE A 304 -3.24 -18.29 -29.35
N ALA A 305 -2.39 -19.31 -29.51
CA ALA A 305 -1.10 -19.43 -28.80
C ALA A 305 -0.19 -18.19 -28.92
N ASN A 306 -0.29 -17.45 -30.01
CA ASN A 306 0.53 -16.25 -30.28
C ASN A 306 -0.25 -14.93 -30.19
N ASP A 307 -1.52 -14.95 -29.80
CA ASP A 307 -2.36 -13.75 -29.67
C ASP A 307 -2.73 -13.49 -28.21
N SER A 308 -2.07 -12.54 -27.59
CA SER A 308 -2.23 -12.22 -26.16
C SER A 308 -3.63 -11.73 -25.82
N ASP A 309 -4.31 -11.01 -26.74
CA ASP A 309 -5.64 -10.49 -26.49
C ASP A 309 -6.69 -11.61 -26.56
N SER A 310 -6.60 -12.45 -27.60
CA SER A 310 -7.49 -13.62 -27.73
C SER A 310 -7.28 -14.61 -26.57
N LYS A 311 -6.04 -14.79 -26.07
CA LYS A 311 -5.79 -15.57 -24.85
C LYS A 311 -6.51 -15.00 -23.64
N ALA A 312 -6.48 -13.70 -23.47
CA ALA A 312 -7.12 -13.05 -22.32
C ALA A 312 -8.66 -13.21 -22.38
N PHE A 313 -9.26 -13.03 -23.56
CA PHE A 313 -10.70 -13.26 -23.74
C PHE A 313 -11.08 -14.74 -23.60
N TYR A 314 -10.29 -15.65 -24.17
CA TYR A 314 -10.45 -17.09 -23.98
C TYR A 314 -10.43 -17.46 -22.50
N GLY A 315 -9.46 -16.95 -21.76
CA GLY A 315 -9.34 -17.18 -20.33
C GLY A 315 -10.53 -16.67 -19.54
N ALA A 316 -11.04 -15.47 -19.87
CA ALA A 316 -12.23 -14.90 -19.24
C ALA A 316 -13.47 -15.78 -19.45
N ILE A 317 -13.70 -16.25 -20.68
CA ILE A 317 -14.82 -17.11 -21.02
C ILE A 317 -14.69 -18.49 -20.34
N LEU A 318 -13.58 -19.16 -20.56
CA LEU A 318 -13.37 -20.54 -20.07
C LEU A 318 -13.42 -20.61 -18.55
N THR A 319 -12.90 -19.62 -17.85
CA THR A 319 -12.96 -19.54 -16.38
C THR A 319 -14.39 -19.50 -15.86
N GLN A 320 -15.28 -18.77 -16.51
CA GLN A 320 -16.69 -18.70 -16.09
C GLN A 320 -17.44 -19.99 -16.47
N LEU A 321 -17.19 -20.55 -17.65
CA LEU A 321 -17.80 -21.82 -18.07
C LEU A 321 -17.44 -22.97 -17.13
N LYS A 322 -16.18 -23.06 -16.68
CA LYS A 322 -15.71 -24.08 -15.73
C LYS A 322 -16.39 -24.02 -14.36
N LYS A 323 -16.95 -22.89 -13.98
CA LYS A 323 -17.71 -22.74 -12.72
C LYS A 323 -19.09 -23.36 -12.79
N ASN A 324 -19.62 -23.63 -14.00
CA ASN A 324 -20.90 -24.28 -14.20
C ASN A 324 -20.71 -25.78 -14.45
N ALA A 325 -21.02 -26.61 -13.46
CA ALA A 325 -20.86 -28.04 -13.53
C ALA A 325 -21.75 -28.73 -14.61
N ALA A 326 -22.76 -28.04 -15.15
CA ALA A 326 -23.63 -28.56 -16.19
C ALA A 326 -23.00 -28.47 -17.58
N ILE A 327 -21.95 -27.64 -17.76
CA ILE A 327 -21.28 -27.47 -19.04
C ILE A 327 -20.02 -28.35 -19.07
N GLN A 328 -20.00 -29.30 -19.98
CA GLN A 328 -18.81 -30.14 -20.20
C GLN A 328 -17.84 -29.46 -21.15
N ILE A 329 -16.65 -29.20 -20.68
CA ILE A 329 -15.56 -28.66 -21.50
C ILE A 329 -14.82 -29.80 -22.14
N THR A 330 -14.93 -29.91 -23.45
CA THR A 330 -14.22 -30.88 -24.31
C THR A 330 -13.22 -30.15 -25.19
N SER A 331 -12.34 -30.87 -25.88
CA SER A 331 -11.41 -30.29 -26.85
C SER A 331 -12.13 -29.45 -27.91
N ASP A 332 -13.27 -29.96 -28.42
CA ASP A 332 -14.08 -29.28 -29.44
C ASP A 332 -14.65 -27.94 -28.88
N THR A 333 -15.12 -27.93 -27.63
CA THR A 333 -15.61 -26.71 -27.02
C THR A 333 -14.48 -25.71 -26.73
N GLU A 334 -13.28 -26.16 -26.37
CA GLU A 334 -12.11 -25.31 -26.21
C GLU A 334 -11.69 -24.67 -27.55
N GLU A 335 -11.71 -25.42 -28.66
CA GLU A 335 -11.44 -24.85 -29.97
C GLU A 335 -12.49 -23.82 -30.40
N LEU A 336 -13.77 -24.10 -30.11
CA LEU A 336 -14.85 -23.17 -30.36
C LEU A 336 -14.71 -21.86 -29.57
N ILE A 337 -14.42 -21.96 -28.27
CA ILE A 337 -14.15 -20.79 -27.41
C ILE A 337 -12.97 -20.00 -27.98
N ALA A 338 -11.93 -20.64 -28.48
CA ALA A 338 -10.79 -19.94 -29.07
C ALA A 338 -11.20 -19.19 -30.34
N GLN A 339 -12.06 -19.75 -31.20
CA GLN A 339 -12.59 -19.05 -32.37
C GLN A 339 -13.42 -17.82 -31.97
N TYR A 340 -14.29 -17.98 -30.98
CA TYR A 340 -15.10 -16.87 -30.48
C TYR A 340 -14.28 -15.79 -29.76
N SER A 341 -13.17 -16.15 -29.19
CA SER A 341 -12.23 -15.19 -28.61
C SER A 341 -11.66 -14.21 -29.64
N PHE A 342 -11.43 -14.68 -30.89
CA PHE A 342 -11.07 -13.79 -32.01
C PHE A 342 -12.21 -12.87 -32.41
N LYS A 343 -13.44 -13.40 -32.53
CA LYS A 343 -14.62 -12.57 -32.86
C LYS A 343 -14.83 -11.48 -31.80
N ILE A 344 -14.70 -11.84 -30.52
CA ILE A 344 -14.80 -10.90 -29.41
C ILE A 344 -13.70 -9.83 -29.47
N LYS A 345 -12.46 -10.22 -29.77
CA LYS A 345 -11.37 -9.28 -29.98
C LYS A 345 -11.69 -8.27 -31.09
N GLU A 346 -12.25 -8.73 -32.22
CA GLU A 346 -12.66 -7.85 -33.32
C GLU A 346 -13.74 -6.88 -32.87
N VAL A 347 -14.80 -7.36 -32.20
CA VAL A 347 -15.87 -6.53 -31.64
C VAL A 347 -15.31 -5.44 -30.73
N ILE A 348 -14.38 -5.79 -29.84
CA ILE A 348 -13.75 -4.83 -28.92
C ILE A 348 -12.89 -3.83 -29.69
N SER A 349 -12.01 -4.30 -30.59
CA SER A 349 -11.08 -3.46 -31.35
C SER A 349 -11.81 -2.42 -32.22
N ASP A 350 -12.94 -2.82 -32.86
CA ASP A 350 -13.73 -1.94 -33.71
C ASP A 350 -14.42 -0.82 -32.94
N ASN A 351 -14.75 -1.07 -31.69
CA ASN A 351 -15.46 -0.13 -30.82
C ASN A 351 -14.54 0.64 -29.85
N ALA A 352 -13.34 0.14 -29.57
CA ALA A 352 -12.37 0.73 -28.63
C ALA A 352 -11.66 1.97 -29.22
N LYS A 353 -12.45 2.99 -29.61
CA LYS A 353 -11.93 4.27 -30.14
C LYS A 353 -11.59 5.20 -28.97
N ARG A 354 -11.01 6.38 -29.30
CA ARG A 354 -10.61 7.37 -28.29
C ARG A 354 -11.72 7.64 -27.27
N ASP A 355 -11.36 7.62 -25.97
CA ASP A 355 -12.24 7.90 -24.82
C ASP A 355 -13.43 6.92 -24.63
N TRP A 356 -13.39 5.74 -25.25
CA TRP A 356 -14.46 4.76 -25.14
C TRP A 356 -14.71 4.26 -23.72
N LYS A 357 -13.67 4.19 -22.88
CA LYS A 357 -13.74 3.65 -21.49
C LYS A 357 -14.75 4.38 -20.60
N HIS A 358 -15.04 5.64 -20.89
CA HIS A 358 -16.00 6.46 -20.15
C HIS A 358 -17.29 6.75 -20.93
N ASN A 359 -17.48 6.12 -22.11
CA ASN A 359 -18.63 6.35 -22.97
C ASN A 359 -19.68 5.25 -22.81
N GLU A 360 -20.74 5.53 -22.06
CA GLU A 360 -21.84 4.57 -21.82
C GLU A 360 -22.53 4.09 -23.09
N VAL A 361 -22.59 4.89 -24.14
CA VAL A 361 -23.22 4.49 -25.41
C VAL A 361 -22.40 3.43 -26.11
N VAL A 362 -21.07 3.60 -26.11
CA VAL A 362 -20.12 2.61 -26.66
C VAL A 362 -20.15 1.33 -25.83
N HIS A 363 -20.16 1.44 -24.49
CA HIS A 363 -20.28 0.27 -23.61
C HIS A 363 -21.55 -0.53 -23.87
N LYS A 364 -22.71 0.13 -24.03
CA LYS A 364 -23.97 -0.54 -24.35
C LYS A 364 -23.96 -1.19 -25.74
N ALA A 365 -23.29 -0.57 -26.72
CA ALA A 365 -23.14 -1.15 -28.05
C ALA A 365 -22.24 -2.39 -28.01
N MET A 366 -21.08 -2.31 -27.36
CA MET A 366 -20.20 -3.45 -27.14
C MET A 366 -20.91 -4.59 -26.43
N HIS A 367 -21.62 -4.29 -25.35
CA HIS A 367 -22.37 -5.29 -24.57
C HIS A 367 -23.36 -6.07 -25.44
N ARG A 368 -24.12 -5.38 -26.31
CA ARG A 368 -25.03 -6.06 -27.24
C ARG A 368 -24.30 -6.96 -28.24
N SER A 369 -23.22 -6.44 -28.82
CA SER A 369 -22.45 -7.24 -29.80
C SER A 369 -21.76 -8.44 -29.15
N LEU A 370 -21.35 -8.33 -27.88
CA LEU A 370 -20.83 -9.44 -27.10
C LEU A 370 -21.92 -10.45 -26.74
N ASP A 371 -23.12 -9.97 -26.41
CA ASP A 371 -24.29 -10.79 -26.10
C ASP A 371 -24.66 -11.65 -27.32
N ASP A 372 -24.80 -11.02 -28.50
CA ASP A 372 -25.07 -11.73 -29.77
C ASP A 372 -23.97 -12.78 -30.05
N CYS A 373 -22.70 -12.41 -29.89
CA CYS A 373 -21.55 -13.29 -30.15
C CYS A 373 -21.52 -14.50 -29.21
N LEU A 374 -21.78 -14.29 -27.93
CA LEU A 374 -21.79 -15.35 -26.93
C LEU A 374 -23.04 -16.24 -27.05
N PHE A 375 -24.17 -15.67 -27.47
CA PHE A 375 -25.37 -16.41 -27.74
C PHE A 375 -25.15 -17.42 -28.86
N ASP A 376 -24.56 -16.98 -29.99
CA ASP A 376 -24.16 -17.85 -31.10
C ASP A 376 -23.20 -18.96 -30.63
N MET A 377 -22.22 -18.63 -29.79
CA MET A 377 -21.29 -19.62 -29.23
C MET A 377 -22.01 -20.68 -28.42
N PHE A 378 -22.96 -20.30 -27.56
CA PHE A 378 -23.72 -21.23 -26.72
C PHE A 378 -24.61 -22.12 -27.57
N GLU A 379 -25.23 -21.59 -28.65
CA GLU A 379 -26.01 -22.37 -29.58
C GLU A 379 -25.13 -23.40 -30.30
N GLU A 380 -23.95 -23.03 -30.81
CA GLU A 380 -22.98 -23.92 -31.43
C GLU A 380 -22.44 -24.99 -30.43
N MET A 381 -22.32 -24.65 -29.15
CA MET A 381 -21.98 -25.58 -28.07
C MET A 381 -23.13 -26.55 -27.74
N GLY A 382 -24.34 -26.33 -28.27
CA GLY A 382 -25.54 -27.10 -27.91
C GLY A 382 -26.03 -26.83 -26.47
N VAL A 383 -25.65 -25.73 -25.87
CA VAL A 383 -26.10 -25.34 -24.52
C VAL A 383 -27.44 -24.64 -24.60
N VAL A 384 -28.44 -25.18 -23.92
CA VAL A 384 -29.78 -24.55 -23.84
C VAL A 384 -29.71 -23.31 -22.98
N ILE A 385 -30.17 -22.18 -23.50
CA ILE A 385 -30.18 -20.91 -22.75
C ILE A 385 -31.47 -20.85 -21.91
N ASP A 386 -31.29 -21.10 -20.64
CA ASP A 386 -32.30 -20.96 -19.58
C ASP A 386 -31.92 -19.83 -18.61
N LYS A 387 -32.72 -19.62 -17.55
CA LYS A 387 -32.45 -18.57 -16.58
C LYS A 387 -31.09 -18.67 -15.91
N SER A 388 -30.58 -19.87 -15.69
CA SER A 388 -29.27 -20.07 -15.00
C SER A 388 -28.11 -19.76 -15.96
N ASN A 389 -28.29 -20.00 -17.25
CA ASN A 389 -27.29 -19.75 -18.27
C ASN A 389 -27.25 -18.27 -18.71
N ILE A 390 -28.38 -17.54 -18.59
CA ILE A 390 -28.41 -16.07 -18.84
C ILE A 390 -27.56 -15.35 -17.79
N ASP A 391 -27.68 -15.66 -16.52
CA ASP A 391 -26.84 -15.04 -15.47
C ASP A 391 -25.34 -15.32 -15.72
N MET A 392 -25.01 -16.47 -16.25
CA MET A 392 -23.63 -16.83 -16.63
C MET A 392 -23.14 -16.04 -17.86
N LEU A 393 -23.98 -15.84 -18.85
CA LEU A 393 -23.69 -14.99 -20.02
C LEU A 393 -23.34 -13.57 -19.57
N ASP A 394 -24.15 -12.97 -18.70
CA ASP A 394 -23.91 -11.65 -18.16
C ASP A 394 -22.56 -11.59 -17.43
N LEU A 395 -22.20 -12.61 -16.62
CA LEU A 395 -20.91 -12.71 -15.97
C LEU A 395 -19.75 -12.82 -16.95
N ILE A 396 -19.91 -13.56 -18.05
CA ILE A 396 -18.87 -13.68 -19.10
C ILE A 396 -18.69 -12.33 -19.80
N ILE A 397 -19.77 -11.63 -20.13
CA ILE A 397 -19.71 -10.30 -20.74
C ILE A 397 -19.02 -9.32 -19.81
N ASP A 398 -19.39 -9.29 -18.53
CA ASP A 398 -18.78 -8.41 -17.53
C ASP A 398 -17.27 -8.66 -17.38
N GLU A 399 -16.81 -9.93 -17.31
CA GLU A 399 -15.38 -10.24 -17.24
C GLU A 399 -14.67 -9.90 -18.55
N THR A 400 -15.28 -10.15 -19.69
CA THR A 400 -14.76 -9.77 -21.01
C THR A 400 -14.60 -8.25 -21.14
N MET A 401 -15.57 -7.48 -20.68
CA MET A 401 -15.49 -6.01 -20.64
C MET A 401 -14.39 -5.52 -19.69
N LYS A 402 -14.18 -6.16 -18.52
CA LYS A 402 -13.06 -5.83 -17.62
C LYS A 402 -11.71 -6.09 -18.28
N VAL A 403 -11.57 -7.21 -18.99
CA VAL A 403 -10.38 -7.50 -19.80
C VAL A 403 -10.18 -6.44 -20.88
N ALA A 404 -11.24 -6.06 -21.61
CA ALA A 404 -11.18 -5.03 -22.63
C ALA A 404 -10.72 -3.68 -22.03
N VAL A 405 -11.31 -3.23 -20.92
CA VAL A 405 -10.93 -1.96 -20.25
C VAL A 405 -9.48 -1.96 -19.77
N ALA A 406 -8.96 -3.10 -19.36
CA ALA A 406 -7.57 -3.21 -18.89
C ALA A 406 -6.56 -3.17 -20.06
N ARG A 407 -6.92 -3.73 -21.23
CA ARG A 407 -5.99 -3.96 -22.35
C ARG A 407 -6.06 -2.92 -23.46
N TYR A 408 -7.21 -2.31 -23.70
CA TYR A 408 -7.46 -1.31 -24.75
C TYR A 408 -7.65 0.09 -24.16
#